data_3374d917898e2cb13aa6a567ebea901d
#
_entry.id   3374d917898e2cb13aa6a567ebea901d
#
_cell.length_a   1.000
_cell.length_b   1.000
_cell.length_c   1.000
_cell.angle_alpha   90.00
_cell.angle_beta   90.00
_cell.angle_gamma   90.00
#
_symmetry.space_group_name_H-M   'P 1'
#
loop_
_entity.id
_entity.type
_entity.pdbx_description
1 polymer ?
#
loop_
_entity_poly.entity_id
_entity_poly.type
_entity_poly.pdbx_seq_one_letter_code
_entity_poly.pdbx_strand_id
1 'polypeptide(L)'
;MKIEKIIVRNFRLLKDFSIDLENGLSLVIGKNNVGKTSLLLILDQFLGNRGESKRSIKFNDLNLDAQEDLKHYMENPLVAEKNYTPISISLRLIMSYSDSDILANVSPLLMDLDVDNHYLAIGFDYWLPFAGYEQLHKQYGDRKTKFDNKYKEAERKPQFDTIGYLNDEAIGHFKLSKKSIKIDKGGRLDEEEYVDLAGIPGFNLENVIRFQCIGARREVDNRDVDKTLSTKTSDLNAANLRLI
;
A
#
# COMPACT_ATOMS: atom_id res chain seq x y z
N MET A 1 -13.93 -17.93 -1.52
CA MET A 1 -12.91 -17.11 -0.79
C MET A 1 -13.49 -15.83 -0.25
N LYS A 2 -13.04 -15.36 0.92
CA LYS A 2 -13.51 -14.14 1.57
C LYS A 2 -12.34 -13.43 2.23
N ILE A 3 -12.31 -12.09 2.17
CA ILE A 3 -11.39 -11.30 3.00
C ILE A 3 -12.01 -11.18 4.39
N GLU A 4 -11.31 -11.68 5.40
CA GLU A 4 -11.75 -11.68 6.79
C GLU A 4 -11.24 -10.44 7.53
N LYS A 5 -10.00 -10.03 7.23
CA LYS A 5 -9.36 -8.91 7.94
C LYS A 5 -8.44 -8.12 7.03
N ILE A 6 -8.41 -6.82 7.24
CA ILE A 6 -7.49 -5.87 6.61
C ILE A 6 -6.65 -5.24 7.70
N ILE A 7 -5.31 -5.25 7.53
CA ILE A 7 -4.38 -4.56 8.41
C ILE A 7 -3.59 -3.56 7.56
N VAL A 8 -3.49 -2.32 8.04
CA VAL A 8 -2.77 -1.22 7.37
C VAL A 8 -1.80 -0.59 8.36
N ARG A 9 -0.55 -0.39 7.94
CA ARG A 9 0.44 0.32 8.75
C ARG A 9 1.09 1.46 7.97
N ASN A 10 1.35 2.55 8.67
CA ASN A 10 2.08 3.73 8.20
C ASN A 10 1.49 4.43 6.96
N PHE A 11 0.19 4.34 6.73
CA PHE A 11 -0.47 5.03 5.63
C PHE A 11 -1.34 6.18 6.11
N ARG A 12 -0.92 7.41 5.88
CA ARG A 12 -1.65 8.63 6.27
C ARG A 12 -2.05 8.61 7.76
N LEU A 13 -3.36 8.66 8.05
CA LEU A 13 -3.89 8.57 9.41
C LEU A 13 -3.91 7.13 9.96
N LEU A 14 -3.68 6.13 9.12
CA LEU A 14 -3.67 4.72 9.50
C LEU A 14 -2.25 4.31 9.91
N LYS A 15 -1.86 4.60 11.16
CA LYS A 15 -0.54 4.27 11.69
C LYS A 15 -0.42 2.75 11.96
N ASP A 16 -1.36 2.21 12.72
CA ASP A 16 -1.52 0.78 12.97
C ASP A 16 -3.02 0.51 13.07
N PHE A 17 -3.61 0.10 11.96
CA PHE A 17 -5.04 -0.02 11.81
C PHE A 17 -5.40 -1.44 11.39
N SER A 18 -6.43 -2.00 12.00
CA SER A 18 -7.01 -3.27 11.57
C SER A 18 -8.54 -3.20 11.59
N ILE A 19 -9.15 -3.92 10.66
CA ILE A 19 -10.61 -4.06 10.58
C ILE A 19 -10.96 -5.48 10.15
N ASP A 20 -11.87 -6.10 10.87
CA ASP A 20 -12.50 -7.37 10.49
C ASP A 20 -13.68 -7.07 9.57
N LEU A 21 -13.87 -7.88 8.53
CA LEU A 21 -14.92 -7.71 7.54
C LEU A 21 -16.04 -8.73 7.74
N GLU A 22 -17.28 -8.25 7.64
CA GLU A 22 -18.48 -9.08 7.71
C GLU A 22 -18.73 -9.87 6.42
N ASN A 23 -19.58 -10.90 6.50
CA ASN A 23 -20.01 -11.63 5.33
C ASN A 23 -20.92 -10.77 4.44
N GLY A 24 -20.49 -10.54 3.21
CA GLY A 24 -21.24 -9.86 2.18
C GLY A 24 -21.12 -8.35 2.22
N LEU A 25 -21.51 -7.66 3.29
CA LEU A 25 -21.48 -6.21 3.38
C LEU A 25 -20.83 -5.73 4.67
N SER A 26 -19.78 -4.94 4.53
CA SER A 26 -19.17 -4.21 5.65
C SER A 26 -19.40 -2.72 5.49
N LEU A 27 -19.98 -2.08 6.50
CA LEU A 27 -20.27 -0.65 6.51
C LEU A 27 -19.27 0.08 7.43
N VAL A 28 -18.43 0.95 6.86
CA VAL A 28 -17.47 1.74 7.61
C VAL A 28 -18.03 3.14 7.89
N ILE A 29 -18.46 3.37 9.13
CA ILE A 29 -19.02 4.64 9.58
C ILE A 29 -18.03 5.31 10.55
N GLY A 30 -17.98 6.63 10.53
CA GLY A 30 -17.15 7.40 11.46
C GLY A 30 -17.15 8.89 11.12
N LYS A 31 -16.64 9.71 12.04
CA LYS A 31 -16.48 11.16 11.84
C LYS A 31 -15.59 11.45 10.63
N ASN A 32 -15.62 12.69 10.15
CA ASN A 32 -14.68 13.12 9.10
C ASN A 32 -13.24 13.07 9.63
N ASN A 33 -12.29 12.80 8.76
CA ASN A 33 -10.85 12.71 9.07
C ASN A 33 -10.43 11.55 10.01
N VAL A 34 -11.19 10.47 10.13
CA VAL A 34 -10.76 9.27 10.87
C VAL A 34 -10.08 8.20 10.00
N GLY A 35 -9.79 8.50 8.75
CA GLY A 35 -9.07 7.58 7.86
C GLY A 35 -9.94 6.69 6.95
N LYS A 36 -11.28 6.85 6.92
CA LYS A 36 -12.17 6.07 6.03
C LYS A 36 -11.73 6.11 4.55
N THR A 37 -11.48 7.31 4.04
CA THR A 37 -10.99 7.50 2.67
C THR A 37 -9.58 6.94 2.48
N SER A 38 -8.73 6.99 3.52
CA SER A 38 -7.38 6.42 3.47
C SER A 38 -7.42 4.91 3.30
N LEU A 39 -8.36 4.22 3.98
CA LEU A 39 -8.56 2.78 3.79
C LEU A 39 -8.91 2.43 2.34
N LEU A 40 -9.85 3.13 1.73
CA LEU A 40 -10.21 2.91 0.33
C LEU A 40 -9.05 3.24 -0.62
N LEU A 41 -8.31 4.30 -0.33
CA LEU A 41 -7.17 4.72 -1.15
C LEU A 41 -6.03 3.70 -1.12
N ILE A 42 -5.67 3.13 0.03
CA ILE A 42 -4.60 2.13 0.10
C ILE A 42 -5.00 0.85 -0.63
N LEU A 43 -6.26 0.42 -0.51
CA LEU A 43 -6.78 -0.72 -1.27
C LEU A 43 -6.71 -0.45 -2.78
N ASP A 44 -7.14 0.74 -3.24
CA ASP A 44 -7.07 1.13 -4.66
C ASP A 44 -5.61 1.21 -5.15
N GLN A 45 -4.66 1.58 -4.29
CA GLN A 45 -3.26 1.66 -4.65
C GLN A 45 -2.59 0.29 -4.83
N PHE A 46 -2.89 -0.66 -3.96
CA PHE A 46 -2.26 -1.98 -4.00
C PHE A 46 -3.02 -2.99 -4.85
N LEU A 47 -4.36 -2.91 -4.90
CA LEU A 47 -5.23 -3.87 -5.57
C LEU A 47 -5.87 -3.32 -6.86
N GLY A 48 -5.92 -1.99 -7.01
CA GLY A 48 -6.58 -1.37 -8.16
C GLY A 48 -5.85 -1.68 -9.47
N ASN A 49 -6.61 -2.21 -10.43
CA ASN A 49 -6.14 -2.51 -11.79
C ASN A 49 -6.43 -1.32 -12.73
N ARG A 50 -5.89 -0.17 -12.40
CA ARG A 50 -5.99 1.00 -13.27
C ARG A 50 -4.70 1.08 -14.08
N GLY A 51 -4.75 0.87 -15.40
CA GLY A 51 -3.66 1.02 -16.34
C GLY A 51 -2.80 2.28 -16.09
N GLU A 52 -2.47 3.07 -17.09
CA GLU A 52 -1.59 4.26 -16.99
C GLU A 52 -1.99 5.32 -15.93
N SER A 53 -3.22 5.26 -15.38
CA SER A 53 -3.73 6.17 -14.34
C SER A 53 -3.48 5.71 -12.90
N LYS A 54 -2.58 4.76 -12.66
CA LYS A 54 -2.27 4.30 -11.31
C LYS A 54 -1.70 5.46 -10.50
N ARG A 55 -2.43 5.89 -9.47
CA ARG A 55 -1.97 6.97 -8.59
C ARG A 55 -0.74 6.47 -7.84
N SER A 56 0.42 7.03 -8.14
CA SER A 56 1.64 6.67 -7.41
C SER A 56 1.53 7.07 -5.94
N ILE A 57 2.03 6.23 -5.04
CA ILE A 57 2.23 6.57 -3.64
C ILE A 57 3.17 7.78 -3.59
N LYS A 58 2.89 8.73 -2.70
CA LYS A 58 3.70 9.94 -2.49
C LYS A 58 4.29 9.92 -1.08
N PHE A 59 5.31 10.72 -0.85
CA PHE A 59 5.88 10.90 0.49
C PHE A 59 4.81 11.29 1.53
N ASN A 60 3.89 12.18 1.17
CA ASN A 60 2.77 12.59 2.03
C ASN A 60 1.71 11.49 2.27
N ASP A 61 1.83 10.34 1.64
CA ASP A 61 0.99 9.18 1.94
C ASP A 61 1.59 8.32 3.09
N LEU A 62 2.85 8.55 3.47
CA LEU A 62 3.40 8.03 4.73
C LEU A 62 2.67 8.64 5.93
N ASN A 63 2.55 7.88 7.01
CA ASN A 63 2.12 8.42 8.30
C ASN A 63 3.11 9.48 8.80
N LEU A 64 2.64 10.46 9.58
CA LEU A 64 3.47 11.57 10.05
C LEU A 64 4.72 11.10 10.81
N ASP A 65 4.59 10.07 11.66
CA ASP A 65 5.73 9.54 12.40
C ASP A 65 6.77 8.95 11.43
N ALA A 66 6.35 8.20 10.42
CA ALA A 66 7.24 7.65 9.40
C ALA A 66 7.89 8.75 8.52
N GLN A 67 7.19 9.87 8.29
CA GLN A 67 7.77 11.04 7.64
C GLN A 67 8.85 11.69 8.51
N GLU A 68 8.60 11.81 9.82
CA GLU A 68 9.56 12.35 10.77
C GLU A 68 10.78 11.45 10.94
N ASP A 69 10.59 10.14 10.99
CA ASP A 69 11.67 9.16 11.03
C ASP A 69 12.56 9.28 9.79
N LEU A 70 11.97 9.40 8.59
CA LEU A 70 12.74 9.58 7.36
C LEU A 70 13.49 10.91 7.34
N LYS A 71 12.85 11.98 7.80
CA LYS A 71 13.50 13.28 7.96
C LYS A 71 14.69 13.18 8.93
N HIS A 72 14.50 12.50 10.06
CA HIS A 72 15.56 12.27 11.04
C HIS A 72 16.74 11.50 10.44
N TYR A 73 16.47 10.46 9.64
CA TYR A 73 17.51 9.73 8.91
C TYR A 73 18.30 10.62 7.94
N MET A 74 17.64 11.61 7.29
CA MET A 74 18.33 12.52 6.36
C MET A 74 19.17 13.58 7.10
N GLU A 75 18.70 14.08 8.22
CA GLU A 75 19.34 15.17 8.95
C GLU A 75 20.49 14.70 9.84
N ASN A 76 20.63 13.41 10.09
CA ASN A 76 21.66 12.79 10.91
C ASN A 76 22.66 11.99 10.05
N PRO A 77 23.82 11.61 10.61
CA PRO A 77 24.79 10.77 9.90
C PRO A 77 24.17 9.45 9.42
N LEU A 78 24.67 8.95 8.29
CA LEU A 78 24.22 7.68 7.71
C LEU A 78 24.30 6.55 8.75
N VAL A 79 23.18 5.88 8.97
CA VAL A 79 23.08 4.75 9.90
C VAL A 79 23.68 3.51 9.23
N ALA A 80 24.40 2.69 9.98
CA ALA A 80 24.89 1.41 9.47
C ALA A 80 23.71 0.46 9.16
N GLU A 81 23.86 -0.38 8.14
CA GLU A 81 22.79 -1.29 7.67
C GLU A 81 22.16 -2.13 8.79
N LYS A 82 23.02 -2.68 9.70
CA LYS A 82 22.56 -3.47 10.85
C LYS A 82 21.67 -2.73 11.85
N ASN A 83 21.69 -1.40 11.83
CA ASN A 83 20.93 -0.54 12.72
C ASN A 83 19.79 0.19 11.98
N TYR A 84 19.67 -0.02 10.67
CA TYR A 84 18.64 0.62 9.86
C TYR A 84 17.30 -0.11 10.01
N THR A 85 16.26 0.62 10.34
CA THR A 85 14.89 0.11 10.33
C THR A 85 14.18 0.64 9.08
N PRO A 86 13.77 -0.23 8.15
CA PRO A 86 13.13 0.19 6.92
C PRO A 86 11.83 0.94 7.16
N ILE A 87 11.69 2.10 6.54
CA ILE A 87 10.42 2.83 6.52
C ILE A 87 9.53 2.24 5.44
N SER A 88 8.31 1.90 5.80
CA SER A 88 7.37 1.24 4.89
C SER A 88 5.92 1.62 5.13
N ILE A 89 5.13 1.55 4.07
CA ILE A 89 3.67 1.43 4.11
C ILE A 89 3.35 -0.04 3.89
N SER A 90 2.52 -0.64 4.73
CA SER A 90 2.13 -2.02 4.56
C SER A 90 0.62 -2.23 4.57
N LEU A 91 0.19 -3.19 3.74
CA LEU A 91 -1.17 -3.72 3.70
C LEU A 91 -1.11 -5.23 3.86
N ARG A 92 -1.92 -5.78 4.77
CA ARG A 92 -2.10 -7.23 4.94
C ARG A 92 -3.57 -7.56 4.71
N LEU A 93 -3.81 -8.56 3.90
CA LEU A 93 -5.14 -9.12 3.67
C LEU A 93 -5.16 -10.54 4.18
N ILE A 94 -5.97 -10.80 5.20
CA ILE A 94 -6.24 -12.14 5.70
C ILE A 94 -7.51 -12.62 5.03
N MET A 95 -7.43 -13.78 4.40
CA MET A 95 -8.52 -14.37 3.64
C MET A 95 -8.80 -15.79 4.12
N SER A 96 -10.06 -16.19 4.06
CA SER A 96 -10.47 -17.58 4.21
C SER A 96 -10.88 -18.18 2.88
N TYR A 97 -10.67 -19.47 2.74
CA TYR A 97 -11.11 -20.27 1.60
C TYR A 97 -11.82 -21.54 2.07
N SER A 98 -12.56 -22.16 1.18
CA SER A 98 -13.30 -23.40 1.43
C SER A 98 -12.98 -24.43 0.36
N ASP A 99 -13.37 -25.67 0.58
CA ASP A 99 -13.18 -26.77 -0.39
C ASP A 99 -13.92 -26.54 -1.72
N SER A 100 -14.89 -25.64 -1.75
CA SER A 100 -15.59 -25.26 -2.98
C SER A 100 -14.84 -24.23 -3.83
N ASP A 101 -13.79 -23.61 -3.32
CA ASP A 101 -12.99 -22.65 -4.05
C ASP A 101 -11.98 -23.33 -4.99
N ILE A 102 -11.58 -22.64 -6.06
CA ILE A 102 -10.62 -23.16 -7.04
C ILE A 102 -9.21 -23.08 -6.45
N LEU A 103 -8.77 -24.18 -5.81
CA LEU A 103 -7.47 -24.23 -5.12
C LEU A 103 -6.28 -23.99 -6.06
N ALA A 104 -6.40 -24.22 -7.36
CA ALA A 104 -5.33 -23.96 -8.32
C ALA A 104 -4.90 -22.48 -8.35
N ASN A 105 -5.82 -21.54 -8.13
CA ASN A 105 -5.51 -20.10 -8.08
C ASN A 105 -4.85 -19.68 -6.77
N VAL A 106 -5.08 -20.42 -5.68
CA VAL A 106 -4.58 -20.08 -4.34
C VAL A 106 -3.37 -20.91 -3.93
N SER A 107 -3.09 -22.02 -4.62
CA SER A 107 -1.96 -22.90 -4.29
C SER A 107 -0.63 -22.16 -4.14
N PRO A 108 -0.29 -21.14 -4.96
CA PRO A 108 0.94 -20.37 -4.77
C PRO A 108 0.96 -19.51 -3.50
N LEU A 109 -0.19 -19.34 -2.85
CA LEU A 109 -0.34 -18.55 -1.62
C LEU A 109 -0.35 -19.44 -0.38
N LEU A 110 -0.52 -20.75 -0.54
CA LEU A 110 -0.55 -21.66 0.59
C LEU A 110 0.85 -21.90 1.12
N MET A 111 1.09 -21.46 2.35
CA MET A 111 2.34 -21.61 3.06
C MET A 111 2.33 -22.81 4.01
N ASP A 112 1.18 -23.42 4.20
CA ASP A 112 0.93 -24.56 5.07
C ASP A 112 0.13 -25.63 4.34
N LEU A 113 0.43 -26.90 4.62
CA LEU A 113 -0.28 -28.08 4.11
C LEU A 113 -1.22 -28.69 5.16
N ASP A 114 -1.46 -28.00 6.28
CA ASP A 114 -2.43 -28.43 7.29
C ASP A 114 -3.85 -28.34 6.68
N VAL A 115 -4.50 -29.48 6.55
CA VAL A 115 -5.88 -29.58 5.98
C VAL A 115 -6.92 -28.83 6.82
N ASP A 116 -6.63 -28.57 8.09
CA ASP A 116 -7.51 -27.82 8.99
C ASP A 116 -7.28 -26.30 8.89
N ASN A 117 -6.23 -25.87 8.18
CA ASN A 117 -5.94 -24.45 7.98
C ASN A 117 -6.57 -23.94 6.70
N HIS A 118 -7.64 -23.16 6.82
CA HIS A 118 -8.38 -22.56 5.71
C HIS A 118 -8.09 -21.08 5.53
N TYR A 119 -6.98 -20.59 6.07
CA TYR A 119 -6.56 -19.21 5.95
C TYR A 119 -5.37 -19.05 5.01
N LEU A 120 -5.31 -17.91 4.37
CA LEU A 120 -4.15 -17.42 3.63
C LEU A 120 -3.99 -15.92 3.86
N ALA A 121 -2.78 -15.42 3.71
CA ALA A 121 -2.50 -14.01 3.89
C ALA A 121 -1.63 -13.45 2.78
N ILE A 122 -2.04 -12.32 2.23
CA ILE A 122 -1.26 -11.58 1.24
C ILE A 122 -0.79 -10.27 1.87
N GLY A 123 0.52 -10.03 1.77
CA GLY A 123 1.17 -8.82 2.20
C GLY A 123 1.65 -7.98 1.02
N PHE A 124 1.47 -6.66 1.15
CA PHE A 124 2.04 -5.66 0.27
C PHE A 124 2.87 -4.73 1.13
N ASP A 125 4.14 -4.51 0.73
CA ASP A 125 5.03 -3.56 1.36
C ASP A 125 5.56 -2.59 0.31
N TYR A 126 5.35 -1.31 0.54
CA TYR A 126 6.02 -0.24 -0.17
C TYR A 126 7.04 0.36 0.78
N TRP A 127 8.30 0.01 0.59
CA TRP A 127 9.35 0.16 1.60
C TRP A 127 10.63 0.72 1.03
N LEU A 128 11.40 1.43 1.87
CA LEU A 128 12.70 1.97 1.52
C LEU A 128 13.78 0.96 1.92
N PRO A 129 14.41 0.24 0.98
CA PRO A 129 15.53 -0.66 1.29
C PRO A 129 16.76 0.13 1.68
N PHE A 130 17.70 -0.50 2.41
CA PHE A 130 18.93 0.15 2.87
C PHE A 130 19.70 0.80 1.71
N ALA A 131 19.89 0.12 0.60
CA ALA A 131 20.55 0.68 -0.59
C ALA A 131 19.83 1.92 -1.14
N GLY A 132 18.50 1.96 -1.09
CA GLY A 132 17.70 3.13 -1.46
C GLY A 132 17.88 4.28 -0.47
N TYR A 133 17.89 3.98 0.83
CA TYR A 133 18.19 4.95 1.88
C TYR A 133 19.59 5.55 1.74
N GLU A 134 20.62 4.72 1.54
CA GLU A 134 21.99 5.17 1.35
C GLU A 134 22.11 6.13 0.15
N GLN A 135 21.49 5.78 -0.97
CA GLN A 135 21.48 6.62 -2.16
C GLN A 135 20.74 7.95 -1.93
N LEU A 136 19.57 7.90 -1.30
CA LEU A 136 18.78 9.09 -0.96
C LEU A 136 19.53 10.01 -0.01
N HIS A 137 20.17 9.44 1.03
CA HIS A 137 20.97 10.19 2.00
C HIS A 137 22.18 10.89 1.34
N LYS A 138 22.89 10.20 0.44
CA LYS A 138 23.98 10.81 -0.33
C LYS A 138 23.50 11.98 -1.18
N GLN A 139 22.41 11.80 -1.93
CA GLN A 139 21.83 12.86 -2.75
C GLN A 139 21.35 14.05 -1.91
N TYR A 140 20.79 13.79 -0.74
CA TYR A 140 20.44 14.81 0.24
C TYR A 140 21.65 15.64 0.68
N GLY A 141 22.74 14.99 1.05
CA GLY A 141 23.99 15.64 1.44
C GLY A 141 24.57 16.54 0.34
N ASP A 142 24.58 16.03 -0.90
CA ASP A 142 25.06 16.78 -2.07
C ASP A 142 24.19 18.02 -2.33
N ARG A 143 22.86 17.86 -2.23
CA ARG A 143 21.91 18.97 -2.46
C ARG A 143 21.98 20.03 -1.36
N LYS A 144 22.10 19.60 -0.10
CA LYS A 144 22.28 20.47 1.05
C LYS A 144 23.59 21.26 0.98
N THR A 145 24.69 20.61 0.59
CA THR A 145 25.98 21.26 0.39
C THR A 145 25.93 22.33 -0.69
N LYS A 146 25.29 22.04 -1.82
CA LYS A 146 25.06 23.04 -2.90
C LYS A 146 24.24 24.23 -2.42
N PHE A 147 23.19 23.96 -1.63
CA PHE A 147 22.36 24.99 -1.03
C PHE A 147 23.15 25.86 -0.05
N ASP A 148 23.93 25.25 0.84
CA ASP A 148 24.74 25.96 1.82
C ASP A 148 25.81 26.84 1.16
N ASN A 149 26.44 26.34 0.10
CA ASN A 149 27.42 27.14 -0.68
C ASN A 149 26.77 28.32 -1.38
N LYS A 150 25.56 28.15 -1.92
CA LYS A 150 24.80 29.25 -2.59
C LYS A 150 24.49 30.41 -1.64
N TYR A 151 24.20 30.11 -0.37
CA TYR A 151 23.82 31.08 0.63
C TYR A 151 24.92 31.37 1.66
N LYS A 152 26.18 31.03 1.35
CA LYS A 152 27.32 31.17 2.27
C LYS A 152 27.54 32.62 2.71
N GLU A 153 27.35 33.58 1.79
CA GLU A 153 27.58 35.02 2.01
C GLU A 153 26.28 35.80 2.25
N ALA A 154 25.14 35.12 2.36
CA ALA A 154 23.87 35.80 2.60
C ALA A 154 23.80 36.34 4.04
N GLU A 155 23.41 37.62 4.23
CA GLU A 155 23.19 38.21 5.56
C GLU A 155 22.22 37.39 6.42
N ARG A 156 21.23 36.77 5.78
CA ARG A 156 20.27 35.88 6.42
C ARG A 156 20.18 34.56 5.63
N LYS A 157 20.82 33.53 6.15
CA LYS A 157 20.81 32.19 5.55
C LYS A 157 19.42 31.57 5.70
N PRO A 158 18.73 31.18 4.60
CA PRO A 158 17.50 30.43 4.70
C PRO A 158 17.78 29.00 5.22
N GLN A 159 16.78 28.38 5.82
CA GLN A 159 16.87 26.98 6.22
C GLN A 159 16.63 26.07 5.01
N PHE A 160 17.38 24.98 4.90
CA PHE A 160 17.15 23.96 3.87
C PHE A 160 15.82 23.25 4.13
N ASP A 161 14.98 23.16 3.11
CA ASP A 161 13.68 22.49 3.19
C ASP A 161 13.85 20.98 2.97
N THR A 162 14.09 20.23 4.05
CA THR A 162 14.22 18.77 4.04
C THR A 162 12.91 18.11 3.61
N ILE A 163 11.76 18.63 4.04
CA ILE A 163 10.44 18.05 3.69
C ILE A 163 10.14 18.24 2.20
N GLY A 164 10.41 19.43 1.66
CA GLY A 164 10.29 19.69 0.22
C GLY A 164 11.18 18.72 -0.58
N TYR A 165 12.43 18.54 -0.17
CA TYR A 165 13.34 17.57 -0.79
C TYR A 165 12.76 16.14 -0.76
N LEU A 166 12.27 15.68 0.38
CA LEU A 166 11.70 14.34 0.53
C LEU A 166 10.42 14.15 -0.31
N ASN A 167 9.59 15.17 -0.44
CA ASN A 167 8.42 15.13 -1.32
C ASN A 167 8.79 14.90 -2.79
N ASP A 168 9.91 15.47 -3.24
CA ASP A 168 10.34 15.39 -4.62
C ASP A 168 11.09 14.08 -4.92
N GLU A 169 11.97 13.63 -4.02
CA GLU A 169 12.97 12.62 -4.33
C GLU A 169 12.75 11.26 -3.64
N ALA A 170 12.15 11.24 -2.42
CA ALA A 170 12.16 10.03 -1.58
C ALA A 170 11.50 8.82 -2.26
N ILE A 171 10.38 9.03 -2.92
CA ILE A 171 9.54 7.94 -3.46
C ILE A 171 10.24 7.13 -4.55
N GLY A 172 11.14 7.75 -5.32
CA GLY A 172 11.94 7.05 -6.33
C GLY A 172 12.85 5.96 -5.79
N HIS A 173 13.15 5.97 -4.49
CA HIS A 173 14.01 5.00 -3.81
C HIS A 173 13.25 3.86 -3.12
N PHE A 174 11.93 3.96 -3.04
CA PHE A 174 11.08 2.92 -2.46
C PHE A 174 10.83 1.77 -3.44
N LYS A 175 10.61 0.58 -2.90
CA LYS A 175 10.29 -0.64 -3.65
C LYS A 175 8.95 -1.21 -3.21
N LEU A 176 8.22 -1.77 -4.15
CA LEU A 176 7.00 -2.54 -3.89
C LEU A 176 7.36 -4.02 -3.82
N SER A 177 6.96 -4.70 -2.76
CA SER A 177 6.97 -6.16 -2.67
C SER A 177 5.56 -6.70 -2.43
N LYS A 178 5.31 -7.90 -2.95
CA LYS A 178 4.08 -8.67 -2.75
C LYS A 178 4.47 -10.02 -2.18
N LYS A 179 3.84 -10.41 -1.08
CA LYS A 179 4.24 -11.60 -0.34
C LYS A 179 3.03 -12.48 -0.03
N SER A 180 3.20 -13.79 -0.08
CA SER A 180 2.37 -14.68 0.72
C SER A 180 3.00 -14.79 2.08
N ILE A 181 2.23 -14.57 3.14
CA ILE A 181 2.71 -14.58 4.52
C ILE A 181 2.10 -15.78 5.23
N LYS A 182 2.91 -16.50 6.00
CA LYS A 182 2.43 -17.62 6.79
C LYS A 182 1.37 -17.18 7.79
N ILE A 183 0.30 -17.94 7.87
CA ILE A 183 -0.81 -17.71 8.79
C ILE A 183 -1.23 -19.05 9.40
N ASP A 184 -1.45 -19.06 10.72
CA ASP A 184 -1.93 -20.25 11.41
C ASP A 184 -3.45 -20.38 11.33
N LYS A 185 -3.98 -21.56 11.73
CA LYS A 185 -5.43 -21.83 11.80
C LYS A 185 -6.19 -20.94 12.80
N GLY A 186 -5.50 -20.18 13.63
CA GLY A 186 -6.07 -19.16 14.51
C GLY A 186 -6.09 -17.78 13.89
N GLY A 187 -5.67 -17.63 12.63
CA GLY A 187 -5.65 -16.34 11.93
C GLY A 187 -4.50 -15.43 12.35
N ARG A 188 -3.43 -15.96 12.98
CA ARG A 188 -2.25 -15.19 13.37
C ARG A 188 -1.21 -15.23 12.25
N LEU A 189 -0.72 -14.05 11.89
CA LEU A 189 0.35 -13.87 10.91
C LEU A 189 1.72 -14.13 11.54
N ASP A 190 2.56 -14.86 10.82
CA ASP A 190 4.00 -14.93 11.04
C ASP A 190 4.70 -14.12 9.94
N GLU A 191 4.98 -12.85 10.21
CA GLU A 191 5.54 -11.93 9.22
C GLU A 191 7.02 -12.24 8.88
N GLU A 192 7.69 -13.11 9.63
CA GLU A 192 9.07 -13.54 9.36
C GLU A 192 9.09 -14.68 8.32
N GLU A 193 8.01 -15.48 8.23
CA GLU A 193 7.87 -16.54 7.25
C GLU A 193 6.98 -16.09 6.07
N TYR A 194 7.61 -15.84 4.92
CA TYR A 194 6.89 -15.41 3.71
C TYR A 194 7.56 -15.93 2.42
N VAL A 195 6.78 -15.93 1.34
CA VAL A 195 7.25 -16.19 -0.02
C VAL A 195 6.97 -14.95 -0.88
N ASP A 196 7.99 -14.49 -1.63
CA ASP A 196 7.82 -13.38 -2.57
C ASP A 196 7.02 -13.85 -3.80
N LEU A 197 5.90 -13.19 -4.04
CA LEU A 197 4.98 -13.53 -5.13
C LEU A 197 5.49 -13.07 -6.50
N ALA A 198 6.40 -12.08 -6.55
CA ALA A 198 6.98 -11.62 -7.81
C ALA A 198 7.85 -12.69 -8.49
N GLY A 199 8.39 -13.65 -7.71
CA GLY A 199 9.20 -14.76 -8.20
C GLY A 199 8.42 -15.97 -8.68
N ILE A 200 7.09 -16.00 -8.53
CA ILE A 200 6.27 -17.18 -8.85
C ILE A 200 5.81 -17.11 -10.31
N PRO A 201 6.29 -18.02 -11.20
CA PRO A 201 5.87 -18.04 -12.60
C PRO A 201 4.37 -18.25 -12.76
N GLY A 202 3.71 -17.42 -13.56
CA GLY A 202 2.28 -17.55 -13.86
C GLY A 202 1.33 -17.11 -12.75
N PHE A 203 1.84 -16.65 -11.59
CA PHE A 203 0.98 -16.09 -10.56
C PHE A 203 0.43 -14.72 -10.99
N ASN A 204 -0.89 -14.61 -10.98
CA ASN A 204 -1.58 -13.34 -11.19
C ASN A 204 -2.56 -13.10 -10.04
N LEU A 205 -2.32 -12.03 -9.29
CA LEU A 205 -3.16 -11.63 -8.16
C LEU A 205 -4.63 -11.39 -8.55
N GLU A 206 -4.89 -10.95 -9.78
CA GLU A 206 -6.26 -10.71 -10.29
C GLU A 206 -7.10 -11.98 -10.38
N ASN A 207 -6.46 -13.14 -10.46
CA ASN A 207 -7.16 -14.44 -10.41
C ASN A 207 -7.62 -14.79 -8.99
N VAL A 208 -7.07 -14.12 -7.97
CA VAL A 208 -7.37 -14.35 -6.55
C VAL A 208 -8.28 -13.25 -6.02
N ILE A 209 -7.93 -11.99 -6.29
CA ILE A 209 -8.66 -10.81 -5.78
C ILE A 209 -9.02 -9.90 -6.94
N ARG A 210 -10.31 -9.68 -7.15
CA ARG A 210 -10.81 -8.60 -8.00
C ARG A 210 -11.24 -7.43 -7.13
N PHE A 211 -10.49 -6.34 -7.23
CA PHE A 211 -10.82 -5.11 -6.53
C PHE A 211 -11.41 -4.08 -7.50
N GLN A 212 -12.55 -3.50 -7.11
CA GLN A 212 -13.17 -2.41 -7.85
C GLN A 212 -13.59 -1.32 -6.88
N CYS A 213 -13.06 -0.11 -7.07
CA CYS A 213 -13.44 1.07 -6.30
C CYS A 213 -14.44 1.90 -7.09
N ILE A 214 -15.64 2.11 -6.53
CA ILE A 214 -16.66 2.99 -7.09
C ILE A 214 -16.58 4.32 -6.36
N GLY A 215 -15.97 5.33 -6.99
CA GLY A 215 -15.86 6.67 -6.44
C GLY A 215 -17.17 7.43 -6.48
N ALA A 216 -17.50 8.15 -5.40
CA ALA A 216 -18.65 9.05 -5.32
C ALA A 216 -18.44 10.38 -6.06
N ARG A 217 -17.48 10.49 -6.99
CA ARG A 217 -17.33 11.71 -7.80
C ARG A 217 -18.51 11.83 -8.73
N ARG A 218 -19.39 12.79 -8.46
CA ARG A 218 -20.22 13.41 -9.50
C ARG A 218 -19.23 14.18 -10.39
N GLU A 219 -18.87 13.63 -11.52
CA GLU A 219 -18.35 14.44 -12.63
C GLU A 219 -19.49 15.33 -13.08
N VAL A 220 -19.46 16.58 -12.61
CA VAL A 220 -20.25 17.64 -13.21
C VAL A 220 -19.48 18.01 -14.48
N ASP A 221 -19.55 17.14 -15.47
CA ASP A 221 -19.05 17.46 -16.80
C ASP A 221 -20.17 18.20 -17.50
N ASN A 222 -19.97 19.49 -17.78
CA ASN A 222 -20.88 20.36 -18.57
C ASN A 222 -20.89 19.97 -20.04
N ARG A 223 -20.74 18.69 -20.38
CA ARG A 223 -20.94 18.14 -21.72
C ARG A 223 -22.05 17.12 -21.67
N ASP A 224 -23.10 17.44 -22.38
CA ASP A 224 -24.28 16.62 -22.60
C ASP A 224 -23.95 15.19 -23.09
N VAL A 225 -23.63 14.30 -22.18
CA VAL A 225 -23.75 12.85 -22.38
C VAL A 225 -24.25 12.26 -21.07
N ASP A 226 -25.55 12.13 -21.00
CA ASP A 226 -26.29 11.46 -19.93
C ASP A 226 -25.87 9.99 -19.81
N LYS A 227 -24.74 9.73 -19.16
CA LYS A 227 -24.45 8.41 -18.60
C LYS A 227 -24.94 8.39 -17.16
N THR A 228 -26.23 8.13 -17.02
CA THR A 228 -26.90 7.96 -15.73
C THR A 228 -26.25 6.80 -14.95
N LEU A 229 -26.32 6.88 -13.62
CA LEU A 229 -25.90 5.79 -12.71
C LEU A 229 -26.44 4.41 -13.13
N SER A 230 -27.63 4.38 -13.75
CA SER A 230 -28.27 3.17 -14.27
C SER A 230 -27.48 2.49 -15.38
N THR A 231 -26.81 3.24 -16.26
CA THR A 231 -26.01 2.67 -17.37
C THR A 231 -24.70 2.06 -16.83
N LYS A 232 -24.05 2.72 -15.88
CA LYS A 232 -22.85 2.15 -15.22
C LYS A 232 -23.19 0.91 -14.38
N THR A 233 -24.39 0.86 -13.79
CA THR A 233 -24.83 -0.30 -13.00
C THR A 233 -25.29 -1.45 -13.90
N SER A 234 -25.87 -1.18 -15.09
CA SER A 234 -26.24 -2.23 -16.03
C SER A 234 -25.02 -2.87 -16.70
N ASP A 235 -23.99 -2.08 -17.03
CA ASP A 235 -22.72 -2.61 -17.54
C ASP A 235 -21.98 -3.47 -16.48
N LEU A 236 -22.11 -3.10 -15.20
CA LEU A 236 -21.60 -3.87 -14.06
C LEU A 236 -22.38 -5.16 -13.83
N ASN A 237 -23.72 -5.14 -13.95
CA ASN A 237 -24.55 -6.35 -13.80
C ASN A 237 -24.36 -7.35 -14.95
N ALA A 238 -24.06 -6.88 -16.16
CA ALA A 238 -23.71 -7.74 -17.28
C ALA A 238 -22.30 -8.41 -17.09
N ALA A 239 -21.38 -7.76 -16.36
CA ALA A 239 -20.06 -8.30 -16.03
C ALA A 239 -20.06 -9.19 -14.77
N ASN A 240 -21.01 -8.96 -13.84
CA ASN A 240 -21.05 -9.65 -12.53
C ASN A 240 -21.87 -10.96 -12.52
N LEU A 241 -22.43 -11.41 -13.64
CA LEU A 241 -23.17 -12.67 -13.72
C LEU A 241 -22.28 -13.89 -13.99
N ARG A 242 -20.98 -13.82 -13.68
CA ARG A 242 -20.08 -14.98 -13.60
C ARG A 242 -19.15 -14.86 -12.40
N LEU A 243 -19.70 -15.17 -11.23
CA LEU A 243 -18.91 -15.72 -10.14
C LEU A 243 -18.59 -17.17 -10.54
N ILE A 244 -17.34 -17.42 -10.86
CA ILE A 244 -16.77 -18.76 -10.95
C ILE A 244 -16.11 -19.06 -9.63
#